data_8b0909177661cd2f2f21ff0fd680a730
#
_entry.id   8b0909177661cd2f2f21ff0fd680a730
#
_cell.length_a   1.000
_cell.length_b   1.000
_cell.length_c   1.000
_cell.angle_alpha   90.00
_cell.angle_beta   90.00
_cell.angle_gamma   90.00
#
_symmetry.space_group_name_H-M   'P 1'
#
loop_
_entity.id
_entity.type
_entity.pdbx_description
1 polymer ?
#
loop_
_entity_poly.entity_id
_entity_poly.type
_entity_poly.pdbx_seq_one_letter_code
_entity_poly.pdbx_strand_id
1 'polypeptide(L)' 'MSLSAVTVDVLDPTPPYEQLRRQLADLIGSGVLSPGDRLPPVRQLAVDLGLAAGTVARTYRELEQAGYVRS' A
#
# COMPACT_ATOMS: atom_id res chain seq x y z
N MET A 1 4.77 -2.06 12.18
CA MET A 1 3.33 -1.78 11.99
C MET A 1 2.70 -2.91 11.20
N SER A 2 1.52 -3.33 11.61
CA SER A 2 0.78 -4.37 10.90
C SER A 2 -0.27 -3.73 10.00
N LEU A 3 -0.33 -4.13 8.74
CA LEU A 3 -1.35 -3.69 7.79
C LEU A 3 -2.41 -4.79 7.58
N SER A 4 -2.80 -5.45 8.66
CA SER A 4 -3.75 -6.57 8.60
C SER A 4 -5.12 -6.19 8.06
N ALA A 5 -5.47 -4.90 8.07
CA ALA A 5 -6.73 -4.41 7.52
C ALA A 5 -6.70 -4.29 5.99
N VAL A 6 -5.51 -4.39 5.37
CA VAL A 6 -5.37 -4.29 3.92
C VAL A 6 -5.58 -5.65 3.29
N THR A 7 -6.45 -5.73 2.30
CA THR A 7 -6.71 -6.96 1.55
C THR A 7 -6.78 -6.64 0.07
N VAL A 8 -6.32 -7.57 -0.77
CA VAL A 8 -6.36 -7.44 -2.21
C VAL A 8 -7.16 -8.60 -2.79
N ASP A 9 -8.18 -8.30 -3.57
CA ASP A 9 -9.02 -9.27 -4.25
C ASP A 9 -8.54 -9.43 -5.69
N VAL A 10 -7.94 -10.56 -6.01
CA VAL A 10 -7.41 -10.82 -7.35
C VAL A 10 -8.52 -11.02 -8.40
N LEU A 11 -9.76 -11.28 -7.95
CA LEU A 11 -10.90 -11.43 -8.84
C LEU A 11 -11.59 -10.10 -9.18
N ASP A 12 -11.24 -9.03 -8.47
CA ASP A 12 -11.76 -7.71 -8.75
C ASP A 12 -11.13 -7.16 -10.03
N PRO A 13 -11.92 -6.51 -10.93
CA PRO A 13 -11.35 -5.91 -12.15
C PRO A 13 -10.35 -4.79 -11.87
N THR A 14 -10.38 -4.18 -10.70
CA THR A 14 -9.39 -3.18 -10.32
C THR A 14 -8.02 -3.85 -10.13
N PRO A 15 -6.96 -3.36 -10.78
CA PRO A 15 -5.62 -3.94 -10.63
C PRO A 15 -5.17 -3.96 -9.17
N PRO A 16 -4.42 -4.99 -8.75
CA PRO A 16 -3.95 -5.10 -7.37
C PRO A 16 -3.19 -3.88 -6.86
N TYR A 17 -2.33 -3.26 -7.68
CA TYR A 17 -1.59 -2.07 -7.25
C TYR A 17 -2.53 -0.91 -6.90
N GLU A 18 -3.64 -0.78 -7.63
CA GLU A 18 -4.58 0.29 -7.38
C GLU A 18 -5.44 0.01 -6.15
N GLN A 19 -5.84 -1.24 -5.93
CA GLN A 19 -6.54 -1.62 -4.71
C GLN A 19 -5.68 -1.30 -3.49
N LEU A 20 -4.40 -1.66 -3.54
CA LEU A 20 -3.48 -1.40 -2.45
C LEU A 20 -3.26 0.11 -2.25
N ARG A 21 -3.07 0.84 -3.35
CA ARG A 21 -2.88 2.29 -3.30
C ARG A 21 -4.06 3.00 -2.63
N ARG A 22 -5.28 2.63 -3.01
CA ARG A 22 -6.49 3.23 -2.45
C ARG A 22 -6.61 2.97 -0.96
N GLN A 23 -6.35 1.74 -0.55
CA GLN A 23 -6.45 1.36 0.86
C GLN A 23 -5.40 2.08 1.70
N LEU A 24 -4.17 2.16 1.23
CA LEU A 24 -3.12 2.88 1.96
C LEU A 24 -3.40 4.37 2.00
N ALA A 25 -3.88 4.97 0.90
CA ALA A 25 -4.26 6.38 0.88
C ALA A 25 -5.40 6.65 1.87
N ASP A 26 -6.38 5.77 1.94
CA ASP A 26 -7.49 5.90 2.90
C ASP A 26 -7.01 5.81 4.34
N LEU A 27 -6.09 4.90 4.65
CA LEU A 27 -5.52 4.77 5.99
C LEU A 27 -4.75 6.03 6.40
N ILE A 28 -4.01 6.62 5.46
CA ILE A 28 -3.29 7.87 5.71
C ILE A 28 -4.28 9.01 5.88
N GLY A 29 -5.27 9.09 5.00
CA GLY A 29 -6.28 10.16 5.05
C GLY A 29 -7.14 10.12 6.30
N SER A 30 -7.40 8.94 6.85
CA SER A 30 -8.20 8.78 8.08
C SER A 30 -7.38 8.94 9.36
N GLY A 31 -6.06 9.07 9.26
CA GLY A 31 -5.18 9.21 10.42
C GLY A 31 -4.73 7.91 11.06
N VAL A 32 -5.16 6.75 10.53
CA VAL A 32 -4.68 5.45 11.00
C VAL A 32 -3.18 5.31 10.71
N LEU A 33 -2.76 5.78 9.53
CA LEU A 33 -1.34 5.94 9.20
C LEU A 33 -1.06 7.44 9.08
N SER A 34 0.02 7.90 9.69
CA SER A 34 0.47 9.28 9.53
C SER A 34 1.47 9.37 8.37
N PRO A 35 1.57 10.52 7.68
CA PRO A 35 2.54 10.66 6.59
C PRO A 35 4.00 10.39 6.99
N GLY A 36 4.32 10.55 8.27
CA GLY A 36 5.66 10.27 8.81
C GLY A 36 5.87 8.82 9.25
N ASP A 37 4.82 8.00 9.25
CA ASP A 37 4.92 6.61 9.67
C ASP A 37 5.68 5.80 8.63
N ARG A 38 6.47 4.84 9.12
CA ARG A 38 7.24 3.98 8.25
C ARG A 38 6.37 2.85 7.73
N LEU A 39 6.22 2.77 6.41
CA LEU A 39 5.54 1.64 5.79
C LEU A 39 6.40 0.38 5.87
N PRO A 40 5.78 -0.81 5.88
CA PRO A 40 6.55 -2.05 5.83
C PRO A 40 7.45 -2.10 4.59
N PRO A 41 8.59 -2.80 4.66
CA PRO A 41 9.43 -3.00 3.48
C PRO A 41 8.63 -3.65 2.34
N VAL A 42 8.98 -3.29 1.10
CA VAL A 42 8.28 -3.78 -0.09
C VAL A 42 8.15 -5.30 -0.08
N ARG A 43 9.24 -6.00 0.17
CA ARG A 43 9.24 -7.47 0.13
C ARG A 43 8.36 -8.07 1.22
N GLN A 44 8.36 -7.48 2.41
CA GLN A 44 7.54 -7.97 3.51
C GLN A 44 6.05 -7.83 3.19
N LEU A 45 5.65 -6.66 2.71
CA LEU A 45 4.24 -6.44 2.37
C LEU A 45 3.81 -7.32 1.19
N ALA A 46 4.67 -7.50 0.22
CA ALA A 46 4.38 -8.37 -0.92
C ALA A 46 4.12 -9.81 -0.47
N VAL A 47 4.95 -10.33 0.43
CA VAL A 47 4.75 -11.68 0.99
C VAL A 47 3.45 -11.74 1.77
N ASP A 48 3.19 -10.77 2.63
CA ASP A 48 2.00 -10.74 3.48
C ASP A 48 0.70 -10.70 2.67
N LEU A 49 0.71 -10.03 1.52
CA LEU A 49 -0.47 -9.90 0.67
C LEU A 49 -0.51 -10.89 -0.50
N GLY A 50 0.54 -11.68 -0.68
CA GLY A 50 0.62 -12.59 -1.82
C GLY A 50 0.76 -11.89 -3.16
N LEU A 51 1.44 -10.75 -3.19
CA LEU A 51 1.63 -9.94 -4.40
C LEU A 51 3.09 -9.98 -4.85
N ALA A 52 3.31 -9.61 -6.12
CA ALA A 52 4.67 -9.41 -6.62
C ALA A 52 5.29 -8.17 -5.97
N ALA A 53 6.59 -8.22 -5.69
CA ALA A 53 7.30 -7.09 -5.10
C ALA A 53 7.19 -5.83 -5.97
N GLY A 54 7.22 -5.99 -7.31
CA GLY A 54 7.06 -4.87 -8.24
C GLY A 54 5.72 -4.16 -8.11
N THR A 55 4.65 -4.89 -7.78
CA THR A 55 3.32 -4.33 -7.55
C THR A 55 3.33 -3.42 -6.32
N VAL A 56 3.93 -3.88 -5.23
CA VAL A 56 4.03 -3.09 -4.00
C VAL A 56 4.94 -1.88 -4.22
N ALA A 57 6.07 -2.08 -4.90
CA ALA A 57 7.00 -0.98 -5.20
C ALA A 57 6.33 0.12 -6.02
N ARG A 58 5.53 -0.26 -7.02
CA ARG A 58 4.76 0.69 -7.83
C ARG A 58 3.78 1.48 -6.97
N THR A 59 3.06 0.79 -6.09
CA THR A 59 2.12 1.43 -5.17
C THR A 59 2.82 2.46 -4.30
N TYR A 60 3.97 2.11 -3.73
CA TYR A 60 4.72 3.03 -2.88
C TYR A 60 5.19 4.26 -3.65
N ARG A 61 5.66 4.08 -4.89
CA ARG A 61 6.06 5.21 -5.74
C ARG A 61 4.89 6.15 -6.03
N GLU A 62 3.72 5.60 -6.31
CA GLU A 62 2.54 6.44 -6.60
C GLU A 62 2.08 7.20 -5.36
N LEU A 63 2.13 6.58 -4.19
CA LEU A 63 1.82 7.27 -2.94
C LEU A 63 2.81 8.40 -2.65
N GLU A 64 4.09 8.16 -2.92
CA GLU A 64 5.13 9.18 -2.75
C GLU A 64 4.91 10.35 -3.71
N GLN A 65 4.64 10.07 -4.98
CA GLN A 65 4.38 11.09 -5.98
C GLN A 65 3.12 11.91 -5.67
N ALA A 66 2.12 11.29 -5.07
CA ALA A 66 0.90 11.96 -4.66
C ALA A 66 1.04 12.73 -3.34
N GLY A 67 2.19 12.60 -2.65
CA GLY A 67 2.44 13.30 -1.41
C GLY A 67 1.92 12.63 -0.15
N TYR A 68 1.43 11.39 -0.25
CA TYR A 68 0.93 10.67 0.93
C TYR A 68 2.05 10.19 1.85
N VAL A 69 3.20 9.84 1.28
CA VAL A 69 4.35 9.34 2.05
C VAL A 69 5.62 10.03 1.58
N ARG A 70 6.63 10.02 2.45
CA ARG A 70 7.96 10.54 2.12
C ARG A 70 8.93 9.36 1.93
N SER A 71 9.79 9.51 0.96
CA SER A 71 10.87 8.55 0.76
C SER A 71 12.00 8.80 1.74
#